data_216b83a2e7ba2fb6459056d5c8b0192a
#
_entry.id   216b83a2e7ba2fb6459056d5c8b0192a
#
_cell.length_a   1.000
_cell.length_b   1.000
_cell.length_c   1.000
_cell.angle_alpha   90.00
_cell.angle_beta   90.00
_cell.angle_gamma   90.00
#
_symmetry.space_group_name_H-M   'P 1'
#
loop_
_entity.id
_entity.type
_entity.pdbx_description
1 polymer ?
#
loop_
_entity_poly.entity_id
_entity_poly.type
_entity_poly.pdbx_seq_one_letter_code
_entity_poly.pdbx_strand_id
1 'polypeptide(L)'
;MANVPRLSAEARKEAIVEAVQDVFAEKGFDGTTTRELAKAAGVSEALLYKHLPSKESLYAAMLDGCAKGPTFAEASRILELDASTSTLVVMVHFMISHYVLGRPGDRHRAALNSLLVRSLLGDGEFVRLMHKKLAAAWLKKFEACLQAASKAGEMREVPIRHDLCVWLVQHVAFSLMLHLQPKVPAVNYKVSREELVSQATWFGLLGIGIKEEAVRRYYSPKALRLLAS
;
A
#
# COMPACT_ATOMS: atom_id res chain seq x y z
N MET A 1 -10.50 20.00 38.65
CA MET A 1 -10.64 18.97 37.59
C MET A 1 -10.52 19.66 36.26
N ALA A 2 -9.46 19.41 35.52
CA ALA A 2 -9.25 20.05 34.21
C ALA A 2 -10.31 19.53 33.22
N ASN A 3 -11.01 20.49 32.60
CA ASN A 3 -12.02 20.21 31.58
C ASN A 3 -11.30 19.69 30.32
N VAL A 4 -11.26 18.36 30.15
CA VAL A 4 -10.71 17.74 28.93
C VAL A 4 -11.61 18.18 27.77
N PRO A 5 -11.06 18.86 26.75
CA PRO A 5 -11.86 19.34 25.62
C PRO A 5 -12.58 18.16 24.96
N ARG A 6 -13.88 18.30 24.75
CA ARG A 6 -14.72 17.30 24.12
C ARG A 6 -14.31 17.20 22.65
N LEU A 7 -13.75 16.06 22.23
CA LEU A 7 -13.38 15.81 20.83
C LEU A 7 -14.55 16.07 19.89
N SER A 8 -14.29 16.66 18.73
CA SER A 8 -15.25 16.75 17.63
C SER A 8 -15.72 15.36 17.21
N ALA A 9 -16.85 15.24 16.52
CA ALA A 9 -17.35 13.96 16.04
C ALA A 9 -16.34 13.28 15.09
N GLU A 10 -15.67 14.04 14.24
CA GLU A 10 -14.66 13.53 13.31
C GLU A 10 -13.39 13.09 14.05
N ALA A 11 -12.85 13.90 14.95
CA ALA A 11 -11.69 13.52 15.76
C ALA A 11 -11.97 12.28 16.62
N ARG A 12 -13.19 12.12 17.09
CA ARG A 12 -13.61 10.91 17.82
C ARG A 12 -13.68 9.70 16.92
N LYS A 13 -14.21 9.84 15.71
CA LYS A 13 -14.23 8.76 14.71
C LYS A 13 -12.81 8.32 14.36
N GLU A 14 -11.90 9.26 14.11
CA GLU A 14 -10.49 8.96 13.84
C GLU A 14 -9.84 8.21 15.02
N ALA A 15 -10.03 8.65 16.25
CA ALA A 15 -9.52 7.98 17.44
C ALA A 15 -10.08 6.56 17.63
N ILE A 16 -11.36 6.34 17.32
CA ILE A 16 -11.97 5.02 17.34
C ILE A 16 -11.30 4.13 16.28
N VAL A 17 -11.17 4.62 15.04
CA VAL A 17 -10.56 3.87 13.93
C VAL A 17 -9.13 3.48 14.27
N GLU A 18 -8.33 4.40 14.82
CA GLU A 18 -6.96 4.14 15.24
C GLU A 18 -6.89 3.03 16.31
N ALA A 19 -7.72 3.13 17.34
CA ALA A 19 -7.73 2.17 18.44
C ALA A 19 -8.16 0.74 18.03
N VAL A 20 -9.02 0.61 17.01
CA VAL A 20 -9.51 -0.71 16.57
C VAL A 20 -8.62 -1.38 15.52
N GLN A 21 -7.73 -0.64 14.88
CA GLN A 21 -6.83 -1.17 13.84
C GLN A 21 -5.99 -2.35 14.35
N ASP A 22 -5.41 -2.23 15.54
CA ASP A 22 -4.56 -3.27 16.13
C ASP A 22 -5.36 -4.54 16.44
N VAL A 23 -6.61 -4.40 16.92
CA VAL A 23 -7.49 -5.53 17.20
C VAL A 23 -7.84 -6.30 15.93
N PHE A 24 -8.11 -5.57 14.84
CA PHE A 24 -8.36 -6.19 13.53
C PHE A 24 -7.12 -6.83 12.93
N ALA A 25 -5.97 -6.19 13.09
CA ALA A 25 -4.69 -6.75 12.63
C ALA A 25 -4.36 -8.07 13.32
N GLU A 26 -4.71 -8.18 14.62
CA GLU A 26 -4.44 -9.37 15.41
C GLU A 26 -5.45 -10.51 15.15
N LYS A 27 -6.76 -10.20 15.14
CA LYS A 27 -7.83 -11.22 15.15
C LYS A 27 -8.55 -11.38 13.80
N GLY A 28 -8.39 -10.45 12.89
CA GLY A 28 -9.22 -10.31 11.69
C GLY A 28 -10.63 -9.82 12.06
N PHE A 29 -11.46 -9.62 11.05
CA PHE A 29 -12.81 -9.10 11.27
C PHE A 29 -13.73 -10.15 11.91
N ASP A 30 -13.76 -11.37 11.38
CA ASP A 30 -14.64 -12.43 11.86
C ASP A 30 -14.25 -12.95 13.25
N GLY A 31 -12.97 -12.78 13.64
CA GLY A 31 -12.46 -13.09 14.97
C GLY A 31 -12.66 -11.97 16.01
N THR A 32 -13.30 -10.85 15.64
CA THR A 32 -13.44 -9.68 16.52
C THR A 32 -14.89 -9.38 16.84
N THR A 33 -15.21 -9.23 18.12
CA THR A 33 -16.53 -8.83 18.57
C THR A 33 -16.66 -7.32 18.69
N THR A 34 -17.87 -6.79 18.54
CA THR A 34 -18.16 -5.35 18.76
C THR A 34 -17.73 -4.88 20.14
N ARG A 35 -17.89 -5.75 21.14
CA ARG A 35 -17.49 -5.46 22.53
C ARG A 35 -15.98 -5.26 22.67
N GLU A 36 -15.17 -6.06 21.97
CA GLU A 36 -13.71 -5.91 21.95
C GLU A 36 -13.30 -4.61 21.28
N LEU A 37 -13.95 -4.25 20.17
CA LEU A 37 -13.70 -2.99 19.48
C LEU A 37 -14.05 -1.78 20.34
N ALA A 38 -15.24 -1.80 20.95
CA ALA A 38 -15.69 -0.75 21.86
C ALA A 38 -14.74 -0.59 23.07
N LYS A 39 -14.29 -1.71 23.64
CA LYS A 39 -13.30 -1.73 24.71
C LYS A 39 -11.96 -1.16 24.28
N ALA A 40 -11.44 -1.54 23.11
CA ALA A 40 -10.18 -1.03 22.58
C ALA A 40 -10.26 0.47 22.32
N ALA A 41 -11.38 0.96 21.79
CA ALA A 41 -11.61 2.38 21.55
C ALA A 41 -11.99 3.19 22.80
N GLY A 42 -12.19 2.55 23.96
CA GLY A 42 -12.62 3.22 25.18
C GLY A 42 -14.01 3.86 25.10
N VAL A 43 -14.91 3.28 24.30
CA VAL A 43 -16.27 3.78 24.07
C VAL A 43 -17.32 2.72 24.35
N SER A 44 -18.61 3.12 24.45
CA SER A 44 -19.71 2.16 24.48
C SER A 44 -19.97 1.57 23.10
N GLU A 45 -20.52 0.34 23.04
CA GLU A 45 -20.91 -0.28 21.77
C GLU A 45 -21.91 0.60 20.98
N ALA A 46 -22.86 1.24 21.68
CA ALA A 46 -23.80 2.18 21.07
C ALA A 46 -23.09 3.38 20.41
N LEU A 47 -22.03 3.90 21.03
CA LEU A 47 -21.25 5.00 20.46
C LEU A 47 -20.40 4.53 19.29
N LEU A 48 -19.84 3.31 19.37
CA LEU A 48 -19.12 2.69 18.26
C LEU A 48 -20.02 2.59 17.02
N TYR A 49 -21.22 1.99 17.17
CA TYR A 49 -22.20 1.85 16.09
C TYR A 49 -22.72 3.19 15.54
N LYS A 50 -22.80 4.23 16.37
CA LYS A 50 -23.17 5.58 15.91
C LYS A 50 -22.17 6.13 14.92
N HIS A 51 -20.87 5.85 15.10
CA HIS A 51 -19.80 6.34 14.23
C HIS A 51 -19.44 5.39 13.08
N LEU A 52 -19.57 4.09 13.33
CA LEU A 52 -19.15 3.01 12.44
C LEU A 52 -20.26 1.94 12.43
N PRO A 53 -21.37 2.17 11.69
CA PRO A 53 -22.57 1.33 11.74
C PRO A 53 -22.41 -0.03 11.07
N SER A 54 -21.36 -0.24 10.27
CA SER A 54 -21.11 -1.51 9.59
C SER A 54 -19.61 -1.78 9.43
N LYS A 55 -19.28 -3.02 9.06
CA LYS A 55 -17.95 -3.48 8.69
C LYS A 55 -17.35 -2.63 7.56
N GLU A 56 -18.15 -2.38 6.53
CA GLU A 56 -17.74 -1.60 5.37
C GLU A 56 -17.44 -0.15 5.77
N SER A 57 -18.24 0.42 6.68
CA SER A 57 -18.00 1.78 7.17
C SER A 57 -16.70 1.90 7.96
N LEU A 58 -16.33 0.85 8.70
CA LEU A 58 -15.07 0.78 9.43
C LEU A 58 -13.89 0.61 8.47
N TYR A 59 -13.97 -0.33 7.53
CA TYR A 59 -12.93 -0.49 6.51
C TYR A 59 -12.75 0.78 5.67
N ALA A 60 -13.86 1.42 5.30
CA ALA A 60 -13.82 2.70 4.59
C ALA A 60 -13.08 3.78 5.40
N ALA A 61 -13.37 3.89 6.71
CA ALA A 61 -12.72 4.86 7.57
C ALA A 61 -11.22 4.56 7.78
N MET A 62 -10.84 3.29 7.89
CA MET A 62 -9.43 2.89 7.94
C MET A 62 -8.69 3.27 6.65
N LEU A 63 -9.28 3.04 5.48
CA LEU A 63 -8.71 3.42 4.18
C LEU A 63 -8.65 4.94 4.00
N ASP A 64 -9.64 5.68 4.52
CA ASP A 64 -9.62 7.15 4.51
C ASP A 64 -8.47 7.70 5.38
N GLY A 65 -8.16 7.04 6.49
CA GLY A 65 -6.97 7.33 7.30
C GLY A 65 -5.68 7.09 6.53
N CYS A 66 -5.58 5.96 5.81
CA CYS A 66 -4.42 5.67 4.94
C CYS A 66 -4.25 6.72 3.84
N ALA A 67 -5.35 7.19 3.24
CA ALA A 67 -5.34 8.20 2.19
C ALA A 67 -4.85 9.58 2.66
N LYS A 68 -4.81 9.83 3.97
CA LYS A 68 -4.24 11.05 4.57
C LYS A 68 -2.75 10.88 4.92
N GLY A 69 -2.20 9.67 4.83
CA GLY A 69 -0.84 9.35 5.23
C GLY A 69 0.24 9.78 4.24
N PRO A 70 1.51 9.80 4.69
CA PRO A 70 2.64 10.25 3.86
C PRO A 70 2.86 9.38 2.62
N THR A 71 2.56 8.10 2.67
CA THR A 71 2.63 7.19 1.52
C THR A 71 1.65 7.60 0.41
N PHE A 72 0.44 8.00 0.78
CA PHE A 72 -0.55 8.45 -0.21
C PHE A 72 -0.16 9.80 -0.81
N ALA A 73 0.40 10.72 -0.01
CA ALA A 73 0.92 12.00 -0.50
C ALA A 73 2.03 11.79 -1.53
N GLU A 74 2.94 10.84 -1.30
CA GLU A 74 3.97 10.46 -2.26
C GLU A 74 3.39 9.84 -3.53
N ALA A 75 2.44 8.91 -3.39
CA ALA A 75 1.73 8.31 -4.53
C ALA A 75 1.02 9.39 -5.36
N SER A 76 0.37 10.37 -4.71
CA SER A 76 -0.30 11.49 -5.39
C SER A 76 0.67 12.34 -6.20
N ARG A 77 1.84 12.66 -5.66
CA ARG A 77 2.89 13.38 -6.40
C ARG A 77 3.37 12.62 -7.64
N ILE A 78 3.51 11.29 -7.53
CA ILE A 78 3.88 10.45 -8.68
C ILE A 78 2.78 10.47 -9.74
N LEU A 79 1.51 10.50 -9.34
CA LEU A 79 0.38 10.58 -10.28
C LEU A 79 0.33 11.91 -11.06
N GLU A 80 0.92 12.99 -10.54
CA GLU A 80 1.01 14.29 -11.21
C GLU A 80 2.10 14.35 -12.28
N LEU A 81 3.09 13.43 -12.25
CA LEU A 81 4.15 13.39 -13.26
C LEU A 81 3.58 13.05 -14.65
N ASP A 82 4.22 13.52 -15.71
CA ASP A 82 3.87 13.14 -17.08
C ASP A 82 4.04 11.63 -17.31
N ALA A 83 3.18 11.06 -18.16
CA ALA A 83 3.31 9.66 -18.52
C ALA A 83 4.55 9.43 -19.39
N SER A 84 5.49 8.64 -18.89
CA SER A 84 6.78 8.36 -19.52
C SER A 84 7.40 7.08 -18.99
N THR A 85 8.46 6.59 -19.65
CA THR A 85 9.25 5.45 -19.13
C THR A 85 9.91 5.79 -17.79
N SER A 86 10.38 7.01 -17.60
CA SER A 86 10.97 7.44 -16.32
C SER A 86 9.93 7.42 -15.20
N THR A 87 8.71 7.89 -15.45
CA THR A 87 7.60 7.81 -14.49
C THR A 87 7.22 6.37 -14.18
N LEU A 88 7.20 5.48 -15.17
CA LEU A 88 6.96 4.05 -14.96
C LEU A 88 8.01 3.43 -14.04
N VAL A 89 9.29 3.77 -14.23
CA VAL A 89 10.39 3.34 -13.36
C VAL A 89 10.17 3.81 -11.91
N VAL A 90 9.77 5.07 -11.72
CA VAL A 90 9.42 5.61 -10.40
C VAL A 90 8.25 4.85 -9.78
N MET A 91 7.18 4.58 -10.55
CA MET A 91 6.00 3.85 -10.08
C MET A 91 6.34 2.43 -9.63
N VAL A 92 7.13 1.69 -10.41
CA VAL A 92 7.56 0.32 -10.05
C VAL A 92 8.44 0.33 -8.80
N HIS A 93 9.41 1.23 -8.73
CA HIS A 93 10.26 1.39 -7.55
C HIS A 93 9.43 1.75 -6.30
N PHE A 94 8.52 2.71 -6.41
CA PHE A 94 7.63 3.10 -5.31
C PHE A 94 6.80 1.93 -4.80
N MET A 95 6.16 1.17 -5.69
CA MET A 95 5.37 -0.01 -5.30
C MET A 95 6.20 -1.01 -4.51
N ILE A 96 7.39 -1.35 -5.00
CA ILE A 96 8.25 -2.35 -4.35
C ILE A 96 8.81 -1.81 -3.03
N SER A 97 9.31 -0.57 -3.02
CA SER A 97 9.87 0.05 -1.81
C SER A 97 8.82 0.22 -0.72
N HIS A 98 7.58 0.58 -1.08
CA HIS A 98 6.48 0.67 -0.14
C HIS A 98 6.25 -0.64 0.60
N TYR A 99 6.24 -1.76 -0.09
CA TYR A 99 6.00 -3.07 0.53
C TYR A 99 7.23 -3.63 1.28
N VAL A 100 8.46 -3.40 0.79
CA VAL A 100 9.69 -3.99 1.33
C VAL A 100 10.30 -3.15 2.45
N LEU A 101 10.48 -1.85 2.22
CA LEU A 101 11.13 -0.96 3.21
C LEU A 101 10.11 -0.44 4.23
N GLY A 102 8.95 0.02 3.77
CA GLY A 102 8.07 0.84 4.56
C GLY A 102 8.66 2.20 4.93
N ARG A 103 7.97 2.87 5.82
CA ARG A 103 8.48 4.12 6.40
C ARG A 103 8.81 3.92 7.88
N PRO A 104 9.94 4.44 8.36
CA PRO A 104 10.23 4.46 9.80
C PRO A 104 9.08 5.17 10.54
N GLY A 105 8.62 4.56 11.65
CA GLY A 105 7.57 5.14 12.48
C GLY A 105 6.12 4.93 12.00
N ASP A 106 5.90 4.28 10.88
CA ASP A 106 4.55 3.90 10.42
C ASP A 106 4.01 2.70 11.22
N ARG A 107 3.45 3.01 12.40
CA ARG A 107 2.85 2.00 13.31
C ARG A 107 1.67 1.29 12.67
N HIS A 108 0.91 1.99 11.83
CA HIS A 108 -0.31 1.44 11.22
C HIS A 108 -0.01 0.47 10.08
N ARG A 109 1.18 0.55 9.48
CA ARG A 109 1.56 -0.30 8.35
C ARG A 109 1.54 -1.79 8.68
N ALA A 110 2.11 -2.20 9.82
CA ALA A 110 2.11 -3.60 10.22
C ALA A 110 0.68 -4.13 10.41
N ALA A 111 -0.19 -3.31 11.01
CA ALA A 111 -1.60 -3.60 11.17
C ALA A 111 -2.32 -3.73 9.81
N LEU A 112 -2.09 -2.79 8.90
CA LEU A 112 -2.65 -2.82 7.55
C LEU A 112 -2.18 -4.03 6.74
N ASN A 113 -0.88 -4.35 6.76
CA ASN A 113 -0.35 -5.53 6.10
C ASN A 113 -0.98 -6.81 6.63
N SER A 114 -1.14 -6.93 7.96
CA SER A 114 -1.82 -8.08 8.58
C SER A 114 -3.27 -8.16 8.16
N LEU A 115 -3.97 -7.04 8.09
CA LEU A 115 -5.36 -6.98 7.64
C LEU A 115 -5.50 -7.36 6.16
N LEU A 116 -4.59 -6.90 5.29
CA LEU A 116 -4.55 -7.30 3.88
C LEU A 116 -4.42 -8.81 3.73
N VAL A 117 -3.45 -9.42 4.44
CA VAL A 117 -3.23 -10.87 4.41
C VAL A 117 -4.46 -11.62 4.90
N ARG A 118 -5.02 -11.23 6.05
CA ARG A 118 -6.22 -11.87 6.60
C ARG A 118 -7.42 -11.75 5.69
N SER A 119 -7.63 -10.58 5.09
CA SER A 119 -8.71 -10.36 4.13
C SER A 119 -8.56 -11.29 2.93
N LEU A 120 -7.35 -11.46 2.38
CA LEU A 120 -7.09 -12.37 1.26
C LEU A 120 -7.31 -13.85 1.62
N LEU A 121 -7.08 -14.24 2.85
CA LEU A 121 -7.34 -15.60 3.34
C LEU A 121 -8.81 -15.83 3.72
N GLY A 122 -9.58 -14.77 3.88
CA GLY A 122 -11.00 -14.80 4.22
C GLY A 122 -11.90 -14.38 3.03
N ASP A 123 -12.70 -13.33 3.25
CA ASP A 123 -13.70 -12.86 2.29
C ASP A 123 -13.16 -11.94 1.18
N GLY A 124 -11.94 -11.43 1.30
CA GLY A 124 -11.30 -10.49 0.36
C GLY A 124 -11.90 -9.08 0.37
N GLU A 125 -12.83 -8.77 1.27
CA GLU A 125 -13.63 -7.54 1.23
C GLU A 125 -12.79 -6.29 1.42
N PHE A 126 -11.90 -6.28 2.42
CA PHE A 126 -11.01 -5.14 2.65
C PHE A 126 -10.12 -4.85 1.44
N VAL A 127 -9.56 -5.89 0.82
CA VAL A 127 -8.69 -5.75 -0.36
C VAL A 127 -9.48 -5.23 -1.55
N ARG A 128 -10.72 -5.74 -1.78
CA ARG A 128 -11.58 -5.22 -2.85
C ARG A 128 -11.92 -3.75 -2.65
N LEU A 129 -12.26 -3.36 -1.41
CA LEU A 129 -12.56 -1.97 -1.10
C LEU A 129 -11.33 -1.06 -1.26
N MET A 130 -10.16 -1.53 -0.82
CA MET A 130 -8.88 -0.83 -1.01
C MET A 130 -8.59 -0.60 -2.50
N HIS A 131 -8.69 -1.63 -3.34
CA HIS A 131 -8.50 -1.49 -4.78
C HIS A 131 -9.51 -0.52 -5.40
N LYS A 132 -10.78 -0.62 -5.03
CA LYS A 132 -11.81 0.29 -5.53
C LYS A 132 -11.54 1.75 -5.16
N LYS A 133 -11.06 2.02 -3.94
CA LYS A 133 -10.83 3.39 -3.46
C LYS A 133 -9.49 3.99 -3.93
N LEU A 134 -8.43 3.20 -3.95
CA LEU A 134 -7.06 3.71 -4.05
C LEU A 134 -6.36 3.33 -5.36
N ALA A 135 -6.76 2.26 -6.03
CA ALA A 135 -5.98 1.75 -7.16
C ALA A 135 -6.35 2.34 -8.53
N ALA A 136 -7.56 2.86 -8.73
CA ALA A 136 -8.05 3.24 -10.06
C ALA A 136 -7.16 4.28 -10.77
N ALA A 137 -6.75 5.35 -10.08
CA ALA A 137 -5.88 6.38 -10.64
C ALA A 137 -4.49 5.83 -10.95
N TRP A 138 -3.97 4.98 -10.06
CA TRP A 138 -2.67 4.32 -10.21
C TRP A 138 -2.64 3.40 -11.43
N LEU A 139 -3.66 2.55 -11.59
CA LEU A 139 -3.79 1.65 -12.74
C LEU A 139 -3.82 2.41 -14.06
N LYS A 140 -4.65 3.46 -14.14
CA LYS A 140 -4.74 4.33 -15.32
C LYS A 140 -3.41 4.98 -15.66
N LYS A 141 -2.68 5.49 -14.65
CA LYS A 141 -1.38 6.11 -14.85
C LYS A 141 -0.34 5.11 -15.32
N PHE A 142 -0.31 3.93 -14.70
CA PHE A 142 0.62 2.88 -15.06
C PHE A 142 0.45 2.45 -16.51
N GLU A 143 -0.79 2.25 -16.95
CA GLU A 143 -1.10 1.93 -18.35
C GLU A 143 -0.65 3.05 -19.31
N ALA A 144 -0.92 4.32 -18.98
CA ALA A 144 -0.46 5.45 -19.79
C ALA A 144 1.07 5.49 -19.90
N CYS A 145 1.79 5.16 -18.83
CA CYS A 145 3.25 5.08 -18.84
C CYS A 145 3.76 3.91 -19.70
N LEU A 146 3.10 2.73 -19.68
CA LEU A 146 3.42 1.62 -20.58
C LEU A 146 3.26 2.02 -22.05
N GLN A 147 2.13 2.69 -22.37
CA GLN A 147 1.89 3.20 -23.73
C GLN A 147 2.94 4.22 -24.17
N ALA A 148 3.35 5.12 -23.27
CA ALA A 148 4.40 6.10 -23.53
C ALA A 148 5.76 5.42 -23.78
N ALA A 149 6.13 4.42 -22.97
CA ALA A 149 7.36 3.65 -23.13
C ALA A 149 7.37 2.86 -24.46
N SER A 150 6.22 2.29 -24.85
CA SER A 150 6.06 1.61 -26.14
C SER A 150 6.27 2.57 -27.31
N LYS A 151 5.60 3.75 -27.25
CA LYS A 151 5.75 4.80 -28.30
C LYS A 151 7.18 5.33 -28.40
N ALA A 152 7.91 5.41 -27.28
CA ALA A 152 9.31 5.81 -27.25
C ALA A 152 10.27 4.71 -27.77
N GLY A 153 9.76 3.52 -28.10
CA GLY A 153 10.59 2.39 -28.51
C GLY A 153 11.43 1.79 -27.39
N GLU A 154 11.11 2.08 -26.13
CA GLU A 154 11.84 1.65 -24.94
C GLU A 154 11.28 0.35 -24.32
N MET A 155 10.29 -0.27 -24.97
CA MET A 155 9.80 -1.60 -24.64
C MET A 155 10.21 -2.62 -25.71
N ARG A 156 10.44 -3.85 -25.26
CA ARG A 156 10.47 -5.05 -26.10
C ARG A 156 9.08 -5.67 -26.12
N GLU A 157 8.77 -6.40 -27.16
CA GLU A 157 7.56 -7.21 -27.23
C GLU A 157 7.65 -8.37 -26.22
N VAL A 158 6.63 -8.51 -25.39
CA VAL A 158 6.47 -9.60 -24.41
C VAL A 158 5.05 -10.15 -24.52
N PRO A 159 4.82 -11.46 -24.37
CA PRO A 159 3.50 -12.07 -24.46
C PRO A 159 2.68 -11.85 -23.16
N ILE A 160 2.75 -10.66 -22.59
CA ILE A 160 2.05 -10.27 -21.36
C ILE A 160 1.10 -9.13 -21.68
N ARG A 161 -0.15 -9.29 -21.31
CA ARG A 161 -1.15 -8.24 -21.45
C ARG A 161 -0.79 -7.03 -20.56
N HIS A 162 -0.90 -5.83 -21.09
CA HIS A 162 -0.54 -4.60 -20.39
C HIS A 162 -1.33 -4.38 -19.10
N ASP A 163 -2.63 -4.75 -19.08
CA ASP A 163 -3.47 -4.64 -17.89
C ASP A 163 -3.08 -5.59 -16.75
N LEU A 164 -2.31 -6.65 -17.03
CA LEU A 164 -1.76 -7.55 -16.02
C LEU A 164 -0.40 -7.10 -15.48
N CYS A 165 0.34 -6.26 -16.20
CA CYS A 165 1.70 -5.86 -15.82
C CYS A 165 1.76 -5.26 -14.43
N VAL A 166 0.85 -4.33 -14.12
CA VAL A 166 0.81 -3.67 -12.81
C VAL A 166 0.53 -4.65 -11.68
N TRP A 167 -0.39 -5.60 -11.90
CA TRP A 167 -0.75 -6.61 -10.90
C TRP A 167 0.40 -7.58 -10.64
N LEU A 168 1.10 -8.03 -11.69
CA LEU A 168 2.26 -8.90 -11.53
C LEU A 168 3.38 -8.24 -10.74
N VAL A 169 3.68 -6.97 -11.03
CA VAL A 169 4.66 -6.20 -10.25
C VAL A 169 4.22 -6.05 -8.80
N GLN A 170 2.93 -5.70 -8.56
CA GLN A 170 2.39 -5.58 -7.21
C GLN A 170 2.46 -6.91 -6.45
N HIS A 171 2.14 -8.03 -7.09
CA HIS A 171 2.18 -9.34 -6.43
C HIS A 171 3.60 -9.75 -6.07
N VAL A 172 4.61 -9.42 -6.89
CA VAL A 172 6.02 -9.60 -6.50
C VAL A 172 6.34 -8.80 -5.24
N ALA A 173 5.99 -7.52 -5.22
CA ALA A 173 6.22 -6.65 -4.06
C ALA A 173 5.51 -7.16 -2.79
N PHE A 174 4.25 -7.58 -2.93
CA PHE A 174 3.45 -8.13 -1.86
C PHE A 174 4.00 -9.47 -1.34
N SER A 175 4.45 -10.35 -2.24
CA SER A 175 5.10 -11.61 -1.86
C SER A 175 6.38 -11.38 -1.05
N LEU A 176 7.23 -10.42 -1.46
CA LEU A 176 8.42 -10.04 -0.69
C LEU A 176 8.04 -9.56 0.71
N MET A 177 7.00 -8.71 0.82
CA MET A 177 6.49 -8.27 2.12
C MET A 177 6.09 -9.44 3.01
N LEU A 178 5.32 -10.40 2.49
CA LEU A 178 4.88 -11.58 3.25
C LEU A 178 6.04 -12.35 3.86
N HIS A 179 7.13 -12.54 3.11
CA HIS A 179 8.31 -13.26 3.59
C HIS A 179 9.16 -12.46 4.58
N LEU A 180 9.05 -11.12 4.55
CA LEU A 180 9.78 -10.21 5.44
C LEU A 180 8.99 -9.80 6.70
N GLN A 181 7.67 -10.04 6.73
CA GLN A 181 6.79 -9.59 7.82
C GLN A 181 6.99 -10.30 9.16
N PRO A 182 7.28 -11.62 9.24
CA PRO A 182 7.56 -12.29 10.51
C PRO A 182 8.73 -11.63 11.25
N LYS A 183 8.73 -11.70 12.61
CA LYS A 183 9.84 -11.19 13.45
C LYS A 183 11.20 -11.74 13.00
N VAL A 184 11.22 -13.01 12.63
CA VAL A 184 12.32 -13.63 11.90
C VAL A 184 11.83 -13.85 10.48
N PRO A 185 12.42 -13.19 9.47
CA PRO A 185 11.99 -13.34 8.09
C PRO A 185 11.94 -14.79 7.64
N ALA A 186 10.89 -15.19 6.95
CA ALA A 186 10.73 -16.56 6.43
C ALA A 186 11.79 -16.92 5.37
N VAL A 187 12.30 -15.89 4.65
CA VAL A 187 13.38 -16.04 3.68
C VAL A 187 14.51 -15.07 4.01
N ASN A 188 15.73 -15.61 4.16
CA ASN A 188 16.93 -14.80 4.25
C ASN A 188 17.50 -14.57 2.85
N TYR A 189 17.25 -13.39 2.29
CA TYR A 189 17.73 -13.01 0.95
C TYR A 189 19.25 -12.73 0.89
N LYS A 190 19.95 -12.67 2.03
CA LYS A 190 21.41 -12.39 2.14
C LYS A 190 21.84 -11.05 1.51
N VAL A 191 20.92 -10.13 1.36
CA VAL A 191 21.14 -8.75 0.89
C VAL A 191 20.41 -7.76 1.79
N SER A 192 20.76 -6.48 1.73
CA SER A 192 19.99 -5.44 2.42
C SER A 192 18.58 -5.30 1.82
N ARG A 193 17.65 -4.70 2.58
CA ARG A 193 16.31 -4.45 2.06
C ARG A 193 16.34 -3.48 0.87
N GLU A 194 17.24 -2.51 0.87
CA GLU A 194 17.45 -1.55 -0.22
C GLU A 194 17.97 -2.25 -1.48
N GLU A 195 18.90 -3.19 -1.31
CA GLU A 195 19.39 -4.01 -2.42
C GLU A 195 18.27 -4.89 -2.98
N LEU A 196 17.47 -5.51 -2.10
CA LEU A 196 16.32 -6.31 -2.51
C LEU A 196 15.30 -5.49 -3.30
N VAL A 197 15.00 -4.25 -2.87
CA VAL A 197 14.15 -3.31 -3.63
C VAL A 197 14.74 -3.04 -5.00
N SER A 198 16.06 -2.79 -5.08
CA SER A 198 16.72 -2.54 -6.35
C SER A 198 16.60 -3.72 -7.30
N GLN A 199 16.92 -4.94 -6.84
CA GLN A 199 16.84 -6.16 -7.64
C GLN A 199 15.40 -6.47 -8.07
N ALA A 200 14.43 -6.33 -7.18
CA ALA A 200 13.03 -6.55 -7.49
C ALA A 200 12.47 -5.50 -8.47
N THR A 201 12.95 -4.24 -8.39
CA THR A 201 12.59 -3.19 -9.36
C THR A 201 13.10 -3.53 -10.75
N TRP A 202 14.35 -3.97 -10.87
CA TRP A 202 14.92 -4.45 -12.12
C TRP A 202 14.13 -5.63 -12.67
N PHE A 203 13.86 -6.63 -11.84
CA PHE A 203 13.08 -7.80 -12.21
C PHE A 203 11.69 -7.41 -12.74
N GLY A 204 10.98 -6.53 -12.03
CA GLY A 204 9.65 -6.06 -12.44
C GLY A 204 9.68 -5.32 -13.77
N LEU A 205 10.60 -4.35 -13.94
CA LEU A 205 10.72 -3.56 -15.16
C LEU A 205 11.08 -4.41 -16.38
N LEU A 206 12.06 -5.30 -16.26
CA LEU A 206 12.46 -6.21 -17.35
C LEU A 206 11.34 -7.21 -17.65
N GLY A 207 10.64 -7.69 -16.61
CA GLY A 207 9.52 -8.62 -16.72
C GLY A 207 8.34 -8.08 -17.51
N ILE A 208 8.02 -6.79 -17.32
CA ILE A 208 6.95 -6.12 -18.08
C ILE A 208 7.41 -5.60 -19.46
N GLY A 209 8.66 -5.88 -19.86
CA GLY A 209 9.16 -5.62 -21.21
C GLY A 209 9.94 -4.32 -21.36
N ILE A 210 10.26 -3.57 -20.31
CA ILE A 210 11.15 -2.40 -20.47
C ILE A 210 12.54 -2.86 -20.88
N LYS A 211 13.12 -2.22 -21.86
CA LYS A 211 14.48 -2.51 -22.35
C LYS A 211 15.53 -2.18 -21.28
N GLU A 212 16.56 -3.00 -21.20
CA GLU A 212 17.62 -2.84 -20.21
C GLU A 212 18.28 -1.46 -20.28
N GLU A 213 18.51 -0.94 -21.47
CA GLU A 213 19.10 0.38 -21.70
C GLU A 213 18.23 1.51 -21.12
N ALA A 214 16.90 1.39 -21.21
CA ALA A 214 15.97 2.33 -20.63
C ALA A 214 15.97 2.23 -19.10
N VAL A 215 16.00 1.02 -18.54
CA VAL A 215 16.15 0.85 -17.09
C VAL A 215 17.45 1.47 -16.60
N ARG A 216 18.58 1.22 -17.26
CA ARG A 216 19.89 1.83 -16.91
C ARG A 216 19.88 3.35 -16.99
N ARG A 217 19.17 3.93 -17.95
CA ARG A 217 19.03 5.38 -18.14
C ARG A 217 18.23 6.04 -17.03
N TYR A 218 17.10 5.45 -16.63
CA TYR A 218 16.12 6.12 -15.76
C TYR A 218 16.15 5.63 -14.31
N TYR A 219 16.72 4.45 -14.02
CA TYR A 219 16.72 3.90 -12.67
C TYR A 219 17.98 4.31 -11.90
N SER A 220 17.80 5.21 -10.94
CA SER A 220 18.83 5.59 -9.98
C SER A 220 18.28 5.48 -8.54
N PRO A 221 18.61 4.41 -7.81
CA PRO A 221 18.12 4.23 -6.43
C PRO A 221 18.47 5.39 -5.50
N LYS A 222 19.62 6.06 -5.73
CA LYS A 222 20.03 7.24 -4.95
C LYS A 222 19.11 8.43 -5.21
N ALA A 223 18.81 8.73 -6.49
CA ALA A 223 17.92 9.83 -6.85
C ALA A 223 16.48 9.58 -6.34
N LEU A 224 15.98 8.35 -6.46
CA LEU A 224 14.64 8.00 -6.01
C LEU A 224 14.46 8.10 -4.48
N ARG A 225 15.50 7.83 -3.70
CA ARG A 225 15.49 8.06 -2.24
C ARG A 225 15.34 9.53 -1.87
N LEU A 226 15.96 10.43 -2.64
CA LEU A 226 15.85 11.87 -2.41
C LEU A 226 14.47 12.42 -2.76
N LEU A 227 13.71 11.76 -3.64
CA LEU A 227 12.34 12.13 -3.97
C LEU A 227 11.33 11.65 -2.89
N ALA A 228 11.71 10.67 -2.09
CA ALA A 228 10.88 10.08 -1.03
C ALA A 228 11.07 10.75 0.35
N SER A 229 12.09 11.60 0.52
CA SER A 229 12.35 12.39 1.72
C SER A 229 11.60 13.72 1.69
#